data_a54da672efbf0248397c56d5a8fe98e7
#
_entry.id   a54da672efbf0248397c56d5a8fe98e7
#
_cell.length_a   1.000
_cell.length_b   1.000
_cell.length_c   1.000
_cell.angle_alpha   90.00
_cell.angle_beta   90.00
_cell.angle_gamma   90.00
#
_symmetry.space_group_name_H-M   'P 1'
#
loop_
_entity.id
_entity.type
_entity.pdbx_description
1 polymer ?
#
loop_
_entity_poly.entity_id
_entity_poly.type
_entity_poly.pdbx_seq_one_letter_code
_entity_poly.pdbx_strand_id
1 'polypeptide(L)'
;MDEKRRTIRDKCSNLLLKSRKISDGFDRAWSMHSRMFGDIMEPAFTEDAASRLELVSALNLMSGGKHTAGARKLERLFDACRSDEDLAALNFFMGVCCEKMGLIDMAAAYYGESARREPEFYMVYLMLAKCLHTRRHYEAAANAYFKTLDAILSRPKKDEVPAVREEPLLGSVHGNLASCLIMMRRYDDAEFELYEAQRYDYAPPQMLVTWATLYAATGRRAKAAEKMSELRKISPELESASALSIREIIEQKNSHFAPRVIDSEKLSGFWDWFCENAEKLKALAFGMPSQDLMRETYEQVSGIFDAVVEKPGFEFGRDGDKARMSFFDNYNLTFELWLDRLVDTAPHSLRSDWSFYSIH
;
A
#
# COMPACT_ATOMS: atom_id res chain seq x y z
N MET A 1 -24.64 18.34 62.03
CA MET A 1 -25.02 17.42 60.92
C MET A 1 -25.13 18.14 59.57
N ASP A 2 -25.43 19.41 59.52
CA ASP A 2 -25.59 20.16 58.26
C ASP A 2 -24.32 20.48 57.48
N GLU A 3 -23.22 20.74 58.17
CA GLU A 3 -21.96 21.12 57.55
C GLU A 3 -21.32 19.96 56.79
N LYS A 4 -21.40 18.72 57.31
CA LYS A 4 -20.94 17.51 56.62
C LYS A 4 -21.77 17.19 55.38
N ARG A 5 -23.10 17.41 55.45
CA ARG A 5 -24.01 17.21 54.32
C ARG A 5 -23.77 18.24 53.22
N ARG A 6 -23.48 19.49 53.58
CA ARG A 6 -23.12 20.56 52.63
C ARG A 6 -21.80 20.24 51.89
N THR A 7 -20.79 19.80 52.63
CA THR A 7 -19.47 19.42 52.08
C THR A 7 -19.54 18.22 51.10
N ILE A 8 -20.41 17.22 51.41
CA ILE A 8 -20.63 16.07 50.54
C ILE A 8 -21.38 16.51 49.24
N ARG A 9 -22.40 17.35 49.37
CA ARG A 9 -23.15 17.89 48.24
C ARG A 9 -22.29 18.73 47.32
N ASP A 10 -21.38 19.54 47.86
CA ASP A 10 -20.46 20.37 47.09
C ASP A 10 -19.38 19.52 46.38
N LYS A 11 -18.91 18.43 47.01
CA LYS A 11 -17.99 17.45 46.40
C LYS A 11 -18.69 16.70 45.25
N CYS A 12 -19.92 16.26 45.44
CA CYS A 12 -20.73 15.60 44.38
C CYS A 12 -21.00 16.55 43.20
N SER A 13 -21.37 17.81 43.48
CA SER A 13 -21.60 18.82 42.45
C SER A 13 -20.31 19.11 41.65
N ASN A 14 -19.18 19.21 42.35
CA ASN A 14 -17.88 19.41 41.69
C ASN A 14 -17.43 18.20 40.86
N LEU A 15 -17.74 16.97 41.28
CA LEU A 15 -17.49 15.76 40.50
C LEU A 15 -18.37 15.69 39.26
N LEU A 16 -19.65 16.03 39.39
CA LEU A 16 -20.58 16.12 38.25
C LEU A 16 -20.18 17.19 37.25
N LEU A 17 -19.74 18.38 37.70
CA LEU A 17 -19.20 19.44 36.86
C LEU A 17 -17.91 19.02 36.14
N LYS A 18 -17.00 18.29 36.81
CA LYS A 18 -15.81 17.72 36.20
C LYS A 18 -16.15 16.66 35.16
N SER A 19 -17.07 15.76 35.48
CA SER A 19 -17.56 14.74 34.56
C SER A 19 -18.18 15.35 33.29
N ARG A 20 -19.02 16.39 33.45
CA ARG A 20 -19.61 17.11 32.33
C ARG A 20 -18.59 17.82 31.45
N LYS A 21 -17.58 18.47 32.07
CA LYS A 21 -16.47 19.11 31.35
C LYS A 21 -15.61 18.11 30.58
N ILE A 22 -15.44 16.89 31.13
CA ILE A 22 -14.74 15.79 30.47
C ILE A 22 -15.55 15.31 29.27
N SER A 23 -16.86 15.10 29.43
CA SER A 23 -17.74 14.73 28.32
C SER A 23 -17.73 15.76 27.19
N ASP A 24 -17.93 17.05 27.52
CA ASP A 24 -17.91 18.15 26.54
C ASP A 24 -16.54 18.28 25.84
N GLY A 25 -15.46 17.93 26.54
CA GLY A 25 -14.10 17.90 25.99
C GLY A 25 -13.88 16.74 25.03
N PHE A 26 -14.39 15.55 25.40
CA PHE A 26 -14.37 14.36 24.56
C PHE A 26 -15.17 14.60 23.28
N ASP A 27 -16.44 15.02 23.39
CA ASP A 27 -17.33 15.21 22.25
C ASP A 27 -16.73 16.20 21.23
N ARG A 28 -16.06 17.26 21.70
CA ARG A 28 -15.34 18.19 20.82
C ARG A 28 -14.13 17.58 20.14
N ALA A 29 -13.29 16.88 20.91
CA ALA A 29 -12.09 16.23 20.37
C ALA A 29 -12.47 15.11 19.40
N TRP A 30 -13.46 14.29 19.76
CA TRP A 30 -13.99 13.23 18.93
C TRP A 30 -14.59 13.77 17.63
N SER A 31 -15.48 14.79 17.71
CA SER A 31 -16.07 15.44 16.54
C SER A 31 -15.02 16.05 15.60
N MET A 32 -13.94 16.58 16.14
CA MET A 32 -12.83 17.10 15.32
C MET A 32 -12.12 15.96 14.57
N HIS A 33 -11.81 14.85 15.25
CA HIS A 33 -11.12 13.69 14.65
C HIS A 33 -12.02 12.94 13.67
N SER A 34 -13.28 12.76 14.01
CA SER A 34 -14.30 12.16 13.13
C SER A 34 -14.45 12.96 11.82
N ARG A 35 -14.39 14.30 11.87
CA ARG A 35 -14.36 15.13 10.65
C ARG A 35 -13.08 14.97 9.81
N MET A 36 -11.96 14.69 10.46
CA MET A 36 -10.68 14.50 9.76
C MET A 36 -10.52 13.11 9.13
N PHE A 37 -11.06 12.08 9.78
CA PHE A 37 -10.80 10.68 9.46
C PHE A 37 -12.04 9.89 9.06
N GLY A 38 -13.20 10.52 8.92
CA GLY A 38 -14.48 9.86 8.62
C GLY A 38 -15.16 9.25 9.85
N ASP A 39 -16.16 8.42 9.60
CA ASP A 39 -17.00 7.83 10.67
C ASP A 39 -16.25 6.70 11.40
N ILE A 40 -15.35 7.08 12.31
CA ILE A 40 -14.75 6.13 13.25
C ILE A 40 -15.77 5.87 14.36
N MET A 41 -16.05 4.61 14.67
CA MET A 41 -16.89 4.25 15.79
C MET A 41 -16.23 4.68 17.11
N GLU A 42 -17.01 5.23 18.02
CA GLU A 42 -16.53 5.57 19.35
C GLU A 42 -16.18 4.29 20.11
N PRO A 43 -14.93 4.14 20.60
CA PRO A 43 -14.54 2.94 21.32
C PRO A 43 -15.38 2.70 22.57
N ALA A 44 -15.81 1.46 22.81
CA ALA A 44 -16.67 1.11 23.94
C ALA A 44 -15.97 1.34 25.31
N PHE A 45 -14.64 1.25 25.38
CA PHE A 45 -13.89 1.54 26.62
C PHE A 45 -14.04 2.99 27.07
N THR A 46 -14.55 3.90 26.24
CA THR A 46 -14.81 5.29 26.62
C THR A 46 -16.00 5.46 27.57
N GLU A 47 -16.74 4.38 27.86
CA GLU A 47 -17.72 4.38 28.94
C GLU A 47 -17.08 4.63 30.32
N ASP A 48 -15.82 4.20 30.50
CA ASP A 48 -15.02 4.54 31.68
C ASP A 48 -14.48 5.98 31.59
N ALA A 49 -14.80 6.78 32.61
CA ALA A 49 -14.41 8.19 32.64
C ALA A 49 -12.89 8.43 32.62
N ALA A 50 -12.09 7.51 33.15
CA ALA A 50 -10.64 7.63 33.17
C ALA A 50 -10.06 7.35 31.77
N SER A 51 -10.51 6.31 31.10
CA SER A 51 -10.13 5.95 29.73
C SER A 51 -10.57 7.03 28.74
N ARG A 52 -11.78 7.57 28.90
CA ARG A 52 -12.28 8.70 28.11
C ARG A 52 -11.38 9.94 28.25
N LEU A 53 -10.98 10.27 29.47
CA LEU A 53 -10.06 11.41 29.71
C LEU A 53 -8.69 11.20 29.09
N GLU A 54 -8.15 9.97 29.17
CA GLU A 54 -6.85 9.64 28.58
C GLU A 54 -6.91 9.70 27.06
N LEU A 55 -8.00 9.20 26.42
CA LEU A 55 -8.20 9.30 24.98
C LEU A 55 -8.29 10.77 24.52
N VAL A 56 -9.12 11.59 25.17
CA VAL A 56 -9.22 13.03 24.88
C VAL A 56 -7.86 13.72 24.98
N SER A 57 -7.12 13.38 26.03
CA SER A 57 -5.75 13.93 26.23
C SER A 57 -4.81 13.51 25.11
N ALA A 58 -4.86 12.24 24.66
CA ALA A 58 -4.08 11.75 23.54
C ALA A 58 -4.45 12.49 22.23
N LEU A 59 -5.73 12.58 21.90
CA LEU A 59 -6.23 13.25 20.71
C LEU A 59 -5.85 14.75 20.67
N ASN A 60 -5.95 15.43 21.82
CA ASN A 60 -5.51 16.84 21.93
C ASN A 60 -3.99 17.00 21.72
N LEU A 61 -3.18 16.08 22.22
CA LEU A 61 -1.74 16.09 21.97
C LEU A 61 -1.41 15.86 20.50
N MET A 62 -2.10 14.94 19.85
CA MET A 62 -1.96 14.66 18.42
C MET A 62 -2.32 15.89 17.58
N SER A 63 -3.42 16.54 17.87
CA SER A 63 -3.87 17.79 17.19
C SER A 63 -2.89 18.93 17.40
N GLY A 64 -2.21 18.97 18.54
CA GLY A 64 -1.14 19.94 18.84
C GLY A 64 0.24 19.53 18.30
N GLY A 65 0.33 18.49 17.45
CA GLY A 65 1.59 18.02 16.86
C GLY A 65 2.48 17.21 17.81
N LYS A 66 2.03 16.93 19.03
CA LYS A 66 2.80 16.17 20.05
C LYS A 66 2.56 14.66 19.92
N HIS A 67 2.84 14.09 18.74
CA HIS A 67 2.46 12.71 18.39
C HIS A 67 3.11 11.66 19.28
N THR A 68 4.38 11.82 19.68
CA THR A 68 5.05 10.90 20.64
C THR A 68 4.36 10.85 22.00
N ALA A 69 3.93 12.02 22.50
CA ALA A 69 3.21 12.07 23.78
C ALA A 69 1.79 11.52 23.65
N GLY A 70 1.13 11.75 22.50
CA GLY A 70 -0.15 11.14 22.15
C GLY A 70 -0.07 9.62 22.13
N ALA A 71 0.91 9.07 21.40
CA ALA A 71 1.14 7.62 21.31
C ALA A 71 1.31 6.95 22.69
N ARG A 72 2.13 7.54 23.57
CA ARG A 72 2.31 7.02 24.94
C ARG A 72 1.02 6.98 25.77
N LYS A 73 0.07 7.89 25.48
CA LYS A 73 -1.24 7.87 26.13
C LYS A 73 -2.16 6.80 25.53
N LEU A 74 -2.12 6.64 24.21
CA LEU A 74 -2.84 5.59 23.53
C LEU A 74 -2.38 4.19 23.99
N GLU A 75 -1.07 3.98 24.14
CA GLU A 75 -0.51 2.71 24.64
C GLU A 75 -1.15 2.24 25.94
N ARG A 76 -1.45 3.16 26.87
CA ARG A 76 -2.07 2.82 28.17
C ARG A 76 -3.52 2.38 28.04
N LEU A 77 -4.15 2.69 26.92
CA LEU A 77 -5.56 2.33 26.68
C LEU A 77 -5.75 0.92 26.14
N PHE A 78 -4.69 0.27 25.63
CA PHE A 78 -4.80 -1.10 25.11
C PHE A 78 -5.28 -2.09 26.19
N ASP A 79 -4.89 -1.89 27.45
CA ASP A 79 -5.34 -2.73 28.57
C ASP A 79 -6.83 -2.52 28.91
N ALA A 80 -7.41 -1.40 28.50
CA ALA A 80 -8.82 -1.08 28.71
C ALA A 80 -9.72 -1.62 27.58
N CYS A 81 -9.17 -1.98 26.42
CA CYS A 81 -9.92 -2.49 25.29
C CYS A 81 -10.66 -3.79 25.61
N ARG A 82 -11.90 -3.90 25.16
CA ARG A 82 -12.77 -5.06 25.41
C ARG A 82 -13.28 -5.72 24.13
N SER A 83 -13.15 -5.05 22.99
CA SER A 83 -13.64 -5.52 21.70
C SER A 83 -12.61 -5.33 20.59
N ASP A 84 -12.87 -5.94 19.43
CA ASP A 84 -12.05 -5.74 18.24
C ASP A 84 -12.20 -4.32 17.69
N GLU A 85 -13.36 -3.69 17.85
CA GLU A 85 -13.61 -2.30 17.47
C GLU A 85 -12.75 -1.34 18.29
N ASP A 86 -12.63 -1.56 19.62
CA ASP A 86 -11.75 -0.78 20.50
C ASP A 86 -10.30 -0.87 20.02
N LEU A 87 -9.83 -2.09 19.75
CA LEU A 87 -8.48 -2.34 19.28
C LEU A 87 -8.27 -1.76 17.88
N ALA A 88 -9.27 -1.83 17.00
CA ALA A 88 -9.19 -1.23 15.67
C ALA A 88 -8.99 0.29 15.77
N ALA A 89 -9.81 0.97 16.60
CA ALA A 89 -9.72 2.41 16.80
C ALA A 89 -8.35 2.83 17.37
N LEU A 90 -7.86 2.14 18.41
CA LEU A 90 -6.53 2.46 18.97
C LEU A 90 -5.40 2.22 17.99
N ASN A 91 -5.42 1.11 17.26
CA ASN A 91 -4.43 0.82 16.22
C ASN A 91 -4.46 1.89 15.13
N PHE A 92 -5.63 2.36 14.71
CA PHE A 92 -5.74 3.47 13.77
C PHE A 92 -5.04 4.73 14.29
N PHE A 93 -5.33 5.17 15.50
CA PHE A 93 -4.71 6.36 16.07
C PHE A 93 -3.20 6.19 16.31
N MET A 94 -2.73 5.00 16.69
CA MET A 94 -1.31 4.69 16.77
C MET A 94 -0.65 4.78 15.39
N GLY A 95 -1.30 4.28 14.35
CA GLY A 95 -0.86 4.42 12.97
C GLY A 95 -0.69 5.89 12.57
N VAL A 96 -1.68 6.75 12.89
CA VAL A 96 -1.61 8.20 12.67
C VAL A 96 -0.42 8.83 13.40
N CYS A 97 -0.18 8.47 14.66
CA CYS A 97 0.97 8.96 15.40
C CYS A 97 2.29 8.56 14.72
N CYS A 98 2.43 7.30 14.36
CA CYS A 98 3.63 6.77 13.70
C CYS A 98 3.87 7.44 12.34
N GLU A 99 2.83 7.61 11.53
CA GLU A 99 2.91 8.32 10.24
C GLU A 99 3.43 9.75 10.42
N LYS A 100 2.86 10.51 11.36
CA LYS A 100 3.27 11.88 11.65
C LYS A 100 4.68 11.99 12.24
N MET A 101 5.19 10.92 12.84
CA MET A 101 6.58 10.82 13.29
C MET A 101 7.53 10.31 12.19
N GLY A 102 7.04 10.03 10.99
CA GLY A 102 7.83 9.48 9.87
C GLY A 102 8.15 7.98 9.99
N LEU A 103 7.54 7.29 10.96
CA LEU A 103 7.73 5.86 11.20
C LEU A 103 6.78 5.04 10.30
N ILE A 104 6.97 5.13 8.99
CA ILE A 104 6.03 4.65 7.99
C ILE A 104 5.77 3.14 8.08
N ASP A 105 6.79 2.32 8.35
CA ASP A 105 6.62 0.87 8.48
C ASP A 105 5.77 0.51 9.72
N MET A 106 5.99 1.21 10.82
CA MET A 106 5.17 1.03 12.02
C MET A 106 3.73 1.51 11.78
N ALA A 107 3.56 2.63 11.10
CA ALA A 107 2.25 3.13 10.72
C ALA A 107 1.49 2.09 9.87
N ALA A 108 2.14 1.51 8.86
CA ALA A 108 1.56 0.45 8.03
C ALA A 108 1.16 -0.78 8.85
N ALA A 109 1.99 -1.21 9.81
CA ALA A 109 1.67 -2.32 10.70
C ALA A 109 0.44 -2.05 11.57
N TYR A 110 0.35 -0.86 12.18
CA TYR A 110 -0.80 -0.46 12.98
C TYR A 110 -2.08 -0.31 12.14
N TYR A 111 -2.00 0.30 10.96
CA TYR A 111 -3.15 0.37 10.04
C TYR A 111 -3.56 -1.03 9.55
N GLY A 112 -2.61 -1.93 9.25
CA GLY A 112 -2.90 -3.30 8.88
C GLY A 112 -3.64 -4.06 9.98
N GLU A 113 -3.23 -3.89 11.24
CA GLU A 113 -3.89 -4.49 12.39
C GLU A 113 -5.30 -3.92 12.61
N SER A 114 -5.48 -2.61 12.42
CA SER A 114 -6.79 -1.97 12.46
C SER A 114 -7.71 -2.51 11.36
N ALA A 115 -7.22 -2.61 10.11
CA ALA A 115 -7.98 -3.13 8.98
C ALA A 115 -8.40 -4.59 9.13
N ARG A 116 -7.57 -5.40 9.82
CA ARG A 116 -7.89 -6.80 10.09
C ARG A 116 -9.05 -6.95 11.08
N ARG A 117 -9.17 -6.01 12.03
CA ARG A 117 -10.20 -6.04 13.07
C ARG A 117 -11.51 -5.39 12.62
N GLU A 118 -11.42 -4.32 11.83
CA GLU A 118 -12.57 -3.57 11.33
C GLU A 118 -12.48 -3.43 9.80
N PRO A 119 -12.88 -4.47 9.04
CA PRO A 119 -12.75 -4.51 7.58
C PRO A 119 -13.61 -3.48 6.83
N GLU A 120 -14.66 -2.94 7.45
CA GLU A 120 -15.56 -1.96 6.83
C GLU A 120 -15.06 -0.51 6.96
N PHE A 121 -13.99 -0.30 7.72
CA PHE A 121 -13.43 1.03 7.94
C PHE A 121 -12.51 1.45 6.80
N TYR A 122 -13.08 2.02 5.74
CA TYR A 122 -12.35 2.39 4.51
C TYR A 122 -11.15 3.31 4.73
N MET A 123 -11.19 4.20 5.73
CA MET A 123 -10.11 5.14 6.01
C MET A 123 -8.81 4.43 6.39
N VAL A 124 -8.92 3.29 7.06
CA VAL A 124 -7.75 2.47 7.42
C VAL A 124 -7.04 1.95 6.18
N TYR A 125 -7.80 1.44 5.20
CA TYR A 125 -7.22 0.97 3.94
C TYR A 125 -6.57 2.11 3.16
N LEU A 126 -7.19 3.30 3.16
CA LEU A 126 -6.61 4.48 2.53
C LEU A 126 -5.27 4.88 3.17
N MET A 127 -5.18 4.90 4.49
CA MET A 127 -3.94 5.23 5.20
C MET A 127 -2.88 4.16 5.01
N LEU A 128 -3.26 2.89 5.07
CA LEU A 128 -2.38 1.75 4.78
C LEU A 128 -1.83 1.85 3.35
N ALA A 129 -2.69 2.10 2.36
CA ALA A 129 -2.30 2.25 0.97
C ALA A 129 -1.26 3.37 0.77
N LYS A 130 -1.45 4.52 1.42
CA LYS A 130 -0.49 5.63 1.37
C LYS A 130 0.86 5.26 1.97
N CYS A 131 0.89 4.56 3.09
CA CYS A 131 2.13 4.07 3.71
C CYS A 131 2.85 3.09 2.78
N LEU A 132 2.13 2.11 2.24
CA LEU A 132 2.68 1.11 1.31
C LEU A 132 3.19 1.76 0.01
N HIS A 133 2.45 2.73 -0.54
CA HIS A 133 2.88 3.51 -1.71
C HIS A 133 4.19 4.27 -1.43
N THR A 134 4.29 4.93 -0.27
CA THR A 134 5.51 5.64 0.14
C THR A 134 6.70 4.68 0.26
N ARG A 135 6.45 3.45 0.67
CA ARG A 135 7.47 2.38 0.75
C ARG A 135 7.70 1.65 -0.56
N ARG A 136 7.05 2.07 -1.66
CA ARG A 136 7.13 1.47 -2.99
C ARG A 136 6.60 0.03 -3.08
N HIS A 137 5.80 -0.40 -2.12
CA HIS A 137 5.06 -1.67 -2.19
C HIS A 137 3.80 -1.47 -3.03
N TYR A 138 3.98 -1.24 -4.33
CA TYR A 138 2.93 -0.74 -5.22
C TYR A 138 1.75 -1.69 -5.36
N GLU A 139 1.99 -2.98 -5.40
CA GLU A 139 0.93 -3.99 -5.50
C GLU A 139 0.08 -4.02 -4.23
N ALA A 140 0.71 -4.14 -3.06
CA ALA A 140 0.00 -4.09 -1.79
C ALA A 140 -0.74 -2.76 -1.59
N ALA A 141 -0.15 -1.64 -2.05
CA ALA A 141 -0.80 -0.33 -2.04
C ALA A 141 -2.03 -0.31 -2.97
N ALA A 142 -1.92 -0.83 -4.20
CA ALA A 142 -3.03 -0.92 -5.13
C ALA A 142 -4.18 -1.75 -4.56
N ASN A 143 -3.88 -2.92 -3.98
CA ASN A 143 -4.88 -3.75 -3.32
C ASN A 143 -5.59 -3.02 -2.16
N ALA A 144 -4.86 -2.23 -1.37
CA ALA A 144 -5.45 -1.44 -0.30
C ALA A 144 -6.30 -0.28 -0.84
N TYR A 145 -5.92 0.36 -1.96
CA TYR A 145 -6.76 1.35 -2.63
C TYR A 145 -8.02 0.74 -3.20
N PHE A 146 -7.97 -0.45 -3.82
CA PHE A 146 -9.17 -1.17 -4.26
C PHE A 146 -10.12 -1.47 -3.11
N LYS A 147 -9.60 -1.95 -1.97
CA LYS A 147 -10.42 -2.14 -0.77
C LYS A 147 -11.04 -0.84 -0.25
N THR A 148 -10.33 0.28 -0.38
CA THR A 148 -10.88 1.59 -0.04
C THR A 148 -12.07 1.94 -0.93
N LEU A 149 -11.95 1.75 -2.25
CA LEU A 149 -13.03 1.99 -3.21
C LEU A 149 -14.23 1.07 -2.93
N ASP A 150 -13.97 -0.22 -2.75
CA ASP A 150 -15.02 -1.22 -2.46
C ASP A 150 -15.78 -0.86 -1.17
N ALA A 151 -15.06 -0.55 -0.09
CA ALA A 151 -15.68 -0.19 1.18
C ALA A 151 -16.48 1.13 1.11
N ILE A 152 -16.06 2.11 0.29
CA ILE A 152 -16.84 3.35 0.09
C ILE A 152 -18.08 3.07 -0.76
N LEU A 153 -17.93 2.34 -1.87
CA LEU A 153 -19.01 2.11 -2.84
C LEU A 153 -20.07 1.12 -2.34
N SER A 154 -19.69 0.18 -1.45
CA SER A 154 -20.61 -0.79 -0.83
C SER A 154 -21.47 -0.20 0.30
N ARG A 155 -21.18 1.01 0.76
CA ARG A 155 -21.97 1.65 1.82
C ARG A 155 -23.38 1.95 1.36
N PRO A 156 -24.40 1.63 2.18
CA PRO A 156 -25.74 2.05 1.88
C PRO A 156 -25.79 3.58 1.88
N LYS A 157 -26.25 4.17 0.77
CA LYS A 157 -26.46 5.63 0.70
C LYS A 157 -27.52 5.99 1.75
N LYS A 158 -27.10 6.55 2.87
CA LYS A 158 -28.03 7.18 3.82
C LYS A 158 -28.56 8.45 3.16
N ASP A 159 -29.86 8.55 3.01
CA ASP A 159 -30.59 9.63 2.30
C ASP A 159 -30.35 11.06 2.86
N GLU A 160 -29.53 11.22 3.89
CA GLU A 160 -29.38 12.48 4.61
C GLU A 160 -27.94 13.04 4.71
N VAL A 161 -26.93 12.39 4.11
CA VAL A 161 -25.58 12.97 4.07
C VAL A 161 -25.26 13.36 2.65
N PRO A 162 -24.97 14.65 2.36
CA PRO A 162 -24.64 15.07 1.00
C PRO A 162 -23.48 14.25 0.47
N ALA A 163 -23.67 13.58 -0.65
CA ALA A 163 -22.66 12.85 -1.44
C ALA A 163 -21.42 13.70 -1.80
N VAL A 164 -21.50 15.01 -1.59
CA VAL A 164 -20.52 16.03 -1.89
C VAL A 164 -19.17 15.87 -1.19
N ARG A 165 -19.06 15.06 -0.13
CA ARG A 165 -17.76 14.87 0.58
C ARG A 165 -16.98 13.63 0.16
N GLU A 166 -17.62 12.66 -0.47
CA GLU A 166 -16.95 11.42 -0.89
C GLU A 166 -16.31 11.54 -2.29
N GLU A 167 -16.86 12.39 -3.15
CA GLU A 167 -16.40 12.57 -4.53
C GLU A 167 -14.91 12.99 -4.63
N PRO A 168 -14.42 14.00 -3.91
CA PRO A 168 -13.00 14.35 -3.96
C PRO A 168 -12.10 13.26 -3.36
N LEU A 169 -12.61 12.47 -2.41
CA LEU A 169 -11.91 11.34 -1.83
C LEU A 169 -11.77 10.22 -2.85
N LEU A 170 -12.85 9.84 -3.53
CA LEU A 170 -12.85 8.86 -4.60
C LEU A 170 -11.86 9.25 -5.71
N GLY A 171 -11.92 10.50 -6.16
CA GLY A 171 -10.96 11.00 -7.14
C GLY A 171 -9.50 10.89 -6.68
N SER A 172 -9.23 11.17 -5.41
CA SER A 172 -7.90 11.00 -4.83
C SER A 172 -7.45 9.54 -4.79
N VAL A 173 -8.35 8.62 -4.45
CA VAL A 173 -8.04 7.18 -4.41
C VAL A 173 -7.72 6.67 -5.81
N HIS A 174 -8.56 6.99 -6.82
CA HIS A 174 -8.31 6.63 -8.21
C HIS A 174 -6.97 7.18 -8.73
N GLY A 175 -6.65 8.45 -8.43
CA GLY A 175 -5.38 9.06 -8.84
C GLY A 175 -4.14 8.39 -8.22
N ASN A 176 -4.21 8.02 -6.94
CA ASN A 176 -3.13 7.30 -6.26
C ASN A 176 -3.01 5.85 -6.74
N LEU A 177 -4.15 5.19 -6.99
CA LEU A 177 -4.18 3.85 -7.58
C LEU A 177 -3.53 3.85 -8.95
N ALA A 178 -3.86 4.81 -9.80
CA ALA A 178 -3.22 4.98 -11.11
C ALA A 178 -1.69 5.11 -11.00
N SER A 179 -1.20 5.87 -10.01
CA SER A 179 0.24 5.97 -9.76
C SER A 179 0.87 4.61 -9.43
N CYS A 180 0.23 3.80 -8.59
CA CYS A 180 0.69 2.43 -8.31
C CYS A 180 0.69 1.57 -9.58
N LEU A 181 -0.38 1.61 -10.37
CA LEU A 181 -0.53 0.83 -11.60
C LEU A 181 0.52 1.20 -12.65
N ILE A 182 0.89 2.49 -12.77
CA ILE A 182 1.99 2.91 -13.64
C ILE A 182 3.31 2.26 -13.19
N MET A 183 3.57 2.26 -11.88
CA MET A 183 4.78 1.65 -11.33
C MET A 183 4.79 0.12 -11.51
N MET A 184 3.62 -0.51 -11.57
CA MET A 184 3.43 -1.92 -11.90
C MET A 184 3.38 -2.19 -13.42
N ARG A 185 3.53 -1.16 -14.27
CA ARG A 185 3.44 -1.19 -15.74
C ARG A 185 2.07 -1.60 -16.29
N ARG A 186 1.03 -1.57 -15.47
CA ARG A 186 -0.37 -1.77 -15.87
C ARG A 186 -0.94 -0.48 -16.44
N TYR A 187 -0.45 -0.10 -17.62
CA TYR A 187 -0.69 1.24 -18.18
C TYR A 187 -2.14 1.48 -18.62
N ASP A 188 -2.82 0.48 -19.14
CA ASP A 188 -4.20 0.59 -19.56
C ASP A 188 -5.14 0.77 -18.35
N ASP A 189 -4.90 0.00 -17.30
CA ASP A 189 -5.63 0.13 -16.04
C ASP A 189 -5.34 1.50 -15.39
N ALA A 190 -4.09 1.95 -15.42
CA ALA A 190 -3.72 3.26 -14.90
C ALA A 190 -4.41 4.41 -15.66
N GLU A 191 -4.52 4.31 -16.97
CA GLU A 191 -5.22 5.29 -17.79
C GLU A 191 -6.71 5.33 -17.45
N PHE A 192 -7.33 4.16 -17.26
CA PHE A 192 -8.73 4.06 -16.81
C PHE A 192 -8.91 4.74 -15.44
N GLU A 193 -8.06 4.44 -14.46
CA GLU A 193 -8.15 5.03 -13.12
C GLU A 193 -7.94 6.56 -13.14
N LEU A 194 -7.09 7.07 -14.02
CA LEU A 194 -6.91 8.51 -14.19
C LEU A 194 -8.17 9.18 -14.78
N TYR A 195 -8.87 8.53 -15.70
CA TYR A 195 -10.14 9.05 -16.19
C TYR A 195 -11.22 9.00 -15.11
N GLU A 196 -11.27 7.92 -14.31
CA GLU A 196 -12.21 7.86 -13.17
C GLU A 196 -11.93 8.99 -12.17
N ALA A 197 -10.66 9.27 -11.86
CA ALA A 197 -10.30 10.38 -10.97
C ALA A 197 -10.83 11.74 -11.52
N GLN A 198 -10.76 11.97 -12.83
CA GLN A 198 -11.28 13.19 -13.46
C GLN A 198 -12.82 13.28 -13.38
N ARG A 199 -13.53 12.17 -13.42
CA ARG A 199 -15.01 12.15 -13.27
C ARG A 199 -15.45 12.70 -11.90
N TYR A 200 -14.60 12.64 -10.90
CA TYR A 200 -14.84 13.22 -9.58
C TYR A 200 -14.24 14.63 -9.41
N ASP A 201 -14.01 15.35 -10.50
CA ASP A 201 -13.39 16.69 -10.51
C ASP A 201 -12.06 16.77 -9.72
N TYR A 202 -11.38 15.63 -9.56
CA TYR A 202 -10.10 15.57 -8.86
C TYR A 202 -8.95 15.90 -9.83
N ALA A 203 -8.46 17.12 -9.74
CA ALA A 203 -7.43 17.64 -10.63
C ALA A 203 -6.29 18.39 -9.90
N PRO A 204 -5.66 17.82 -8.84
CA PRO A 204 -4.52 18.47 -8.22
C PRO A 204 -3.32 18.48 -9.18
N PRO A 205 -2.35 19.40 -9.02
CA PRO A 205 -1.16 19.47 -9.86
C PRO A 205 -0.40 18.13 -9.99
N GLN A 206 -0.36 17.32 -8.93
CA GLN A 206 0.25 15.99 -8.92
C GLN A 206 -0.35 15.04 -9.96
N MET A 207 -1.63 15.19 -10.29
CA MET A 207 -2.28 14.38 -11.31
C MET A 207 -1.72 14.62 -12.71
N LEU A 208 -1.30 15.86 -13.00
CA LEU A 208 -0.58 16.17 -14.25
C LEU A 208 0.78 15.45 -14.31
N VAL A 209 1.47 15.32 -13.18
CA VAL A 209 2.70 14.50 -13.09
C VAL A 209 2.40 13.04 -13.39
N THR A 210 1.32 12.49 -12.81
CA THR A 210 0.92 11.09 -13.04
C THR A 210 0.56 10.84 -14.51
N TRP A 211 -0.21 11.74 -15.14
CA TRP A 211 -0.48 11.71 -16.58
C TRP A 211 0.79 11.79 -17.43
N ALA A 212 1.70 12.73 -17.11
CA ALA A 212 2.96 12.87 -17.83
C ALA A 212 3.82 11.63 -17.70
N THR A 213 3.86 11.00 -16.52
CA THR A 213 4.58 9.74 -16.27
C THR A 213 4.00 8.61 -17.10
N LEU A 214 2.68 8.44 -17.13
CA LEU A 214 2.00 7.45 -17.96
C LEU A 214 2.32 7.64 -19.45
N TYR A 215 2.19 8.87 -19.94
CA TYR A 215 2.45 9.15 -21.35
C TYR A 215 3.93 8.98 -21.72
N ALA A 216 4.84 9.33 -20.82
CA ALA A 216 6.27 9.10 -21.01
C ALA A 216 6.59 7.60 -21.04
N ALA A 217 6.04 6.82 -20.10
CA ALA A 217 6.25 5.38 -20.00
C ALA A 217 5.68 4.60 -21.19
N THR A 218 4.59 5.09 -21.79
CA THR A 218 3.96 4.51 -22.97
C THR A 218 4.45 5.09 -24.31
N GLY A 219 5.52 5.91 -24.27
CA GLY A 219 6.12 6.51 -25.49
C GLY A 219 5.33 7.65 -26.11
N ARG A 220 4.23 8.11 -25.49
CA ARG A 220 3.39 9.22 -25.95
C ARG A 220 4.02 10.58 -25.60
N ARG A 221 5.23 10.84 -26.11
CA ARG A 221 6.11 11.98 -25.74
C ARG A 221 5.45 13.34 -25.88
N ALA A 222 4.66 13.56 -26.94
CA ALA A 222 3.97 14.84 -27.16
C ALA A 222 2.93 15.11 -26.05
N LYS A 223 2.15 14.11 -25.67
CA LYS A 223 1.18 14.22 -24.57
C LYS A 223 1.87 14.41 -23.21
N ALA A 224 3.00 13.76 -22.98
CA ALA A 224 3.79 13.97 -21.76
C ALA A 224 4.28 15.42 -21.68
N ALA A 225 4.80 15.99 -22.79
CA ALA A 225 5.24 17.39 -22.84
C ALA A 225 4.09 18.38 -22.66
N GLU A 226 2.91 18.07 -23.21
CA GLU A 226 1.69 18.87 -23.01
C GLU A 226 1.33 18.95 -21.52
N LYS A 227 1.26 17.81 -20.82
CA LYS A 227 0.95 17.77 -19.38
C LYS A 227 1.99 18.50 -18.53
N MET A 228 3.26 18.39 -18.88
CA MET A 228 4.32 19.17 -18.22
C MET A 228 4.19 20.68 -18.49
N SER A 229 3.75 21.08 -19.68
CA SER A 229 3.47 22.50 -19.99
C SER A 229 2.27 23.04 -19.22
N GLU A 230 1.21 22.22 -19.05
CA GLU A 230 0.07 22.57 -18.18
C GLU A 230 0.54 22.74 -16.72
N LEU A 231 1.33 21.76 -16.23
CA LEU A 231 1.86 21.77 -14.87
C LEU A 231 2.71 23.02 -14.59
N ARG A 232 3.54 23.44 -15.55
CA ARG A 232 4.37 24.67 -15.44
C ARG A 232 3.54 25.91 -15.20
N LYS A 233 2.33 26.00 -15.76
CA LYS A 233 1.43 27.14 -15.60
C LYS A 233 0.79 27.20 -14.21
N ILE A 234 0.60 26.03 -13.57
CA ILE A 234 -0.14 25.88 -12.31
C ILE A 234 0.83 25.78 -11.13
N SER A 235 1.92 25.02 -11.28
CA SER A 235 2.91 24.76 -10.24
C SER A 235 4.31 24.60 -10.86
N PRO A 236 5.03 25.72 -11.10
CA PRO A 236 6.37 25.69 -11.69
C PRO A 236 7.38 24.89 -10.85
N GLU A 237 7.23 24.92 -9.51
CA GLU A 237 8.10 24.21 -8.58
C GLU A 237 7.96 22.67 -8.75
N LEU A 238 6.71 22.19 -8.85
CA LEU A 238 6.44 20.78 -9.03
C LEU A 238 6.85 20.31 -10.43
N GLU A 239 6.67 21.15 -11.46
CA GLU A 239 7.16 20.88 -12.81
C GLU A 239 8.67 20.70 -12.81
N SER A 240 9.40 21.65 -12.23
CA SER A 240 10.86 21.59 -12.13
C SER A 240 11.35 20.35 -11.37
N ALA A 241 10.68 20.00 -10.27
CA ALA A 241 11.00 18.80 -9.48
C ALA A 241 10.76 17.49 -10.26
N SER A 242 9.78 17.47 -11.17
CA SER A 242 9.38 16.26 -11.92
C SER A 242 10.07 16.14 -13.28
N ALA A 243 10.58 17.25 -13.84
CA ALA A 243 11.07 17.33 -15.21
C ALA A 243 12.21 16.36 -15.52
N LEU A 244 13.14 16.17 -14.58
CA LEU A 244 14.26 15.25 -14.76
C LEU A 244 13.78 13.81 -14.88
N SER A 245 12.94 13.36 -13.95
CA SER A 245 12.39 12.00 -13.94
C SER A 245 11.59 11.70 -15.22
N ILE A 246 10.72 12.62 -15.64
CA ILE A 246 9.93 12.47 -16.88
C ILE A 246 10.86 12.38 -18.10
N ARG A 247 11.90 13.21 -18.15
CA ARG A 247 12.89 13.17 -19.24
C ARG A 247 13.62 11.83 -19.29
N GLU A 248 14.07 11.32 -18.14
CA GLU A 248 14.74 10.02 -18.05
C GLU A 248 13.85 8.87 -18.53
N ILE A 249 12.56 8.92 -18.25
CA ILE A 249 11.58 7.95 -18.76
C ILE A 249 11.49 8.06 -20.30
N ILE A 250 11.33 9.28 -20.84
CA ILE A 250 11.23 9.52 -22.27
C ILE A 250 12.50 9.06 -23.02
N GLU A 251 13.66 9.29 -22.43
CA GLU A 251 14.98 8.89 -22.99
C GLU A 251 15.32 7.43 -22.71
N GLN A 252 14.42 6.68 -22.06
CA GLN A 252 14.61 5.27 -21.65
C GLN A 252 15.83 5.06 -20.75
N LYS A 253 16.28 6.09 -20.05
CA LYS A 253 17.37 6.03 -19.07
C LYS A 253 16.90 5.62 -17.68
N ASN A 254 15.60 5.69 -17.42
CA ASN A 254 15.02 5.22 -16.16
C ASN A 254 14.92 3.70 -16.23
N SER A 255 15.70 3.02 -15.41
CA SER A 255 15.78 1.55 -15.40
C SER A 255 14.44 0.87 -15.12
N HIS A 256 13.56 1.53 -14.33
CA HIS A 256 12.24 0.98 -14.03
C HIS A 256 11.32 0.96 -15.25
N PHE A 257 11.39 1.98 -16.13
CA PHE A 257 10.54 2.11 -17.32
C PHE A 257 11.24 1.71 -18.63
N ALA A 258 12.54 1.44 -18.60
CA ALA A 258 13.26 0.99 -19.77
C ALA A 258 12.64 -0.31 -20.31
N PRO A 259 12.56 -0.48 -21.65
CA PRO A 259 12.16 -1.76 -22.21
C PRO A 259 13.12 -2.83 -21.70
N ARG A 260 12.58 -3.82 -21.04
CA ARG A 260 13.37 -4.95 -20.59
C ARG A 260 13.49 -5.89 -21.79
N VAL A 261 14.62 -5.87 -22.45
CA VAL A 261 14.91 -6.84 -23.51
C VAL A 261 15.57 -8.03 -22.83
N ILE A 262 14.93 -9.23 -22.89
CA ILE A 262 15.70 -10.45 -22.58
C ILE A 262 16.78 -10.55 -23.64
N ASP A 263 17.98 -10.57 -23.18
CA ASP A 263 19.10 -10.89 -24.01
C ASP A 263 18.94 -12.35 -24.49
N SER A 264 18.69 -12.50 -25.80
CA SER A 264 18.45 -13.82 -26.39
C SER A 264 19.68 -14.72 -26.25
N GLU A 265 20.87 -14.14 -26.16
CA GLU A 265 22.14 -14.86 -25.98
C GLU A 265 22.22 -15.39 -24.54
N LYS A 266 21.88 -14.58 -23.54
CA LYS A 266 21.82 -15.01 -22.14
C LYS A 266 20.73 -16.06 -21.90
N LEU A 267 19.57 -15.91 -22.55
CA LEU A 267 18.49 -16.88 -22.48
C LEU A 267 18.92 -18.23 -23.08
N SER A 268 19.57 -18.22 -24.24
CA SER A 268 20.15 -19.42 -24.83
C SER A 268 21.22 -20.02 -23.93
N GLY A 269 22.13 -19.20 -23.41
CA GLY A 269 23.19 -19.64 -22.49
C GLY A 269 22.65 -20.30 -21.22
N PHE A 270 21.53 -19.80 -20.67
CA PHE A 270 20.85 -20.45 -19.56
C PHE A 270 20.36 -21.86 -19.92
N TRP A 271 19.73 -22.02 -21.08
CA TRP A 271 19.20 -23.32 -21.48
C TRP A 271 20.32 -24.31 -21.87
N ASP A 272 21.43 -23.84 -22.44
CA ASP A 272 22.61 -24.64 -22.71
C ASP A 272 23.20 -25.16 -21.39
N TRP A 273 23.40 -24.26 -20.40
CA TRP A 273 23.83 -24.64 -19.05
C TRP A 273 22.85 -25.63 -18.39
N PHE A 274 21.53 -25.38 -18.53
CA PHE A 274 20.53 -26.27 -17.96
C PHE A 274 20.60 -27.67 -18.56
N CYS A 275 20.77 -27.79 -19.88
CA CYS A 275 20.93 -29.07 -20.57
C CYS A 275 22.16 -29.83 -20.07
N GLU A 276 23.29 -29.13 -19.88
CA GLU A 276 24.51 -29.74 -19.36
C GLU A 276 24.38 -30.26 -17.92
N ASN A 277 23.52 -29.64 -17.13
CA ASN A 277 23.31 -29.96 -15.72
C ASN A 277 21.98 -30.68 -15.45
N ALA A 278 21.21 -31.05 -16.47
CA ALA A 278 19.83 -31.53 -16.34
C ALA A 278 19.71 -32.74 -15.40
N GLU A 279 20.62 -33.70 -15.42
CA GLU A 279 20.60 -34.87 -14.53
C GLU A 279 20.88 -34.50 -13.08
N LYS A 280 21.78 -33.54 -12.82
CA LYS A 280 22.04 -33.04 -11.47
C LYS A 280 20.84 -32.25 -10.92
N LEU A 281 20.25 -31.39 -11.77
CA LEU A 281 19.07 -30.61 -11.44
C LEU A 281 17.84 -31.50 -11.21
N LYS A 282 17.74 -32.59 -11.96
CA LYS A 282 16.70 -33.61 -11.75
C LYS A 282 16.80 -34.22 -10.34
N ALA A 283 18.01 -34.44 -9.84
CA ALA A 283 18.20 -34.90 -8.47
C ALA A 283 17.65 -33.90 -7.41
N LEU A 284 17.79 -32.57 -7.63
CA LEU A 284 17.16 -31.56 -6.79
C LEU A 284 15.63 -31.67 -6.81
N ALA A 285 15.04 -31.83 -8.00
CA ALA A 285 13.60 -31.97 -8.17
C ALA A 285 13.06 -33.24 -7.45
N PHE A 286 13.88 -34.27 -7.31
CA PHE A 286 13.56 -35.49 -6.59
C PHE A 286 13.96 -35.48 -5.11
N GLY A 287 14.34 -34.34 -4.57
CA GLY A 287 14.54 -34.12 -3.14
C GLY A 287 15.96 -34.44 -2.64
N MET A 288 16.96 -34.45 -3.51
CA MET A 288 18.37 -34.50 -3.12
C MET A 288 18.91 -33.07 -2.98
N PRO A 289 19.12 -32.54 -1.77
CA PRO A 289 19.53 -31.15 -1.59
C PRO A 289 21.01 -30.94 -2.03
N SER A 290 21.26 -29.88 -2.76
CA SER A 290 22.59 -29.38 -3.08
C SER A 290 22.59 -27.85 -3.01
N GLN A 291 23.19 -27.28 -1.99
CA GLN A 291 23.27 -25.82 -1.81
C GLN A 291 24.08 -25.15 -2.92
N ASP A 292 25.16 -25.77 -3.38
CA ASP A 292 25.99 -25.22 -4.45
C ASP A 292 25.23 -25.17 -5.77
N LEU A 293 24.53 -26.24 -6.13
CA LEU A 293 23.74 -26.28 -7.36
C LEU A 293 22.54 -25.32 -7.32
N MET A 294 21.92 -25.15 -6.15
CA MET A 294 20.85 -24.15 -5.95
C MET A 294 21.38 -22.73 -6.12
N ARG A 295 22.57 -22.43 -5.56
CA ARG A 295 23.22 -21.13 -5.74
C ARG A 295 23.58 -20.87 -7.20
N GLU A 296 24.17 -21.85 -7.86
CA GLU A 296 24.53 -21.77 -9.27
C GLU A 296 23.29 -21.55 -10.15
N THR A 297 22.19 -22.28 -9.88
CA THR A 297 20.91 -22.08 -10.58
C THR A 297 20.40 -20.66 -10.39
N TYR A 298 20.49 -20.13 -9.17
CA TYR A 298 20.08 -18.75 -8.88
C TYR A 298 20.91 -17.74 -9.65
N GLU A 299 22.23 -17.94 -9.75
CA GLU A 299 23.13 -17.09 -10.52
C GLU A 299 22.78 -17.11 -12.01
N GLN A 300 22.50 -18.28 -12.57
CA GLN A 300 22.13 -18.46 -13.97
C GLN A 300 20.78 -17.80 -14.27
N VAL A 301 19.74 -18.06 -13.47
CA VAL A 301 18.42 -17.42 -13.61
C VAL A 301 18.54 -15.91 -13.44
N SER A 302 19.30 -15.45 -12.44
CA SER A 302 19.51 -14.03 -12.19
C SER A 302 20.26 -13.35 -13.33
N GLY A 303 21.18 -14.04 -13.97
CA GLY A 303 21.98 -13.54 -15.09
C GLY A 303 21.15 -13.19 -16.32
N ILE A 304 20.04 -13.89 -16.56
CA ILE A 304 19.09 -13.56 -17.65
C ILE A 304 18.49 -12.16 -17.44
N PHE A 305 18.33 -11.76 -16.17
CA PHE A 305 17.62 -10.54 -15.74
C PHE A 305 18.56 -9.51 -15.11
N ASP A 306 19.80 -9.39 -15.57
CA ASP A 306 20.84 -8.52 -14.99
C ASP A 306 20.43 -7.07 -14.75
N ALA A 307 19.58 -6.53 -15.60
CA ALA A 307 19.13 -5.14 -15.51
C ALA A 307 18.02 -4.91 -14.45
N VAL A 308 17.65 -5.93 -13.69
CA VAL A 308 16.51 -5.87 -12.77
C VAL A 308 16.97 -6.02 -11.33
N VAL A 309 16.56 -5.09 -10.47
CA VAL A 309 16.91 -5.09 -9.04
C VAL A 309 16.27 -6.28 -8.31
N GLU A 310 15.02 -6.58 -8.62
CA GLU A 310 14.32 -7.76 -8.09
C GLU A 310 14.43 -8.89 -9.11
N LYS A 311 14.77 -10.07 -8.63
CA LYS A 311 14.97 -11.25 -9.48
C LYS A 311 13.76 -12.17 -9.34
N PRO A 312 13.37 -12.90 -10.41
CA PRO A 312 12.33 -13.91 -10.29
C PRO A 312 12.77 -15.03 -9.35
N GLY A 313 11.81 -15.61 -8.66
CA GLY A 313 12.03 -16.82 -7.89
C GLY A 313 11.92 -18.07 -8.75
N PHE A 314 12.39 -19.19 -8.23
CA PHE A 314 12.16 -20.50 -8.83
C PHE A 314 12.08 -21.58 -7.75
N GLU A 315 11.44 -22.68 -8.10
CA GLU A 315 11.42 -23.91 -7.28
C GLU A 315 11.59 -25.15 -8.14
N PHE A 316 12.17 -26.19 -7.52
CA PHE A 316 12.19 -27.52 -8.08
C PHE A 316 11.14 -28.40 -7.40
N GLY A 317 10.54 -29.31 -8.15
CA GLY A 317 9.56 -30.27 -7.66
C GLY A 317 9.31 -31.40 -8.63
N ARG A 318 8.20 -32.10 -8.44
CA ARG A 318 7.77 -33.20 -9.33
C ARG A 318 6.48 -32.85 -10.04
N ASP A 319 6.35 -33.38 -11.23
CA ASP A 319 5.14 -33.36 -12.04
C ASP A 319 4.92 -34.77 -12.61
N GLY A 320 4.24 -35.63 -11.84
CA GLY A 320 4.18 -37.05 -12.10
C GLY A 320 5.57 -37.68 -12.03
N ASP A 321 5.98 -38.34 -13.12
CA ASP A 321 7.30 -38.95 -13.26
C ASP A 321 8.38 -38.01 -13.75
N LYS A 322 8.01 -36.74 -14.11
CA LYS A 322 8.94 -35.74 -14.57
C LYS A 322 9.45 -34.86 -13.43
N ALA A 323 10.65 -34.35 -13.60
CA ALA A 323 11.13 -33.23 -12.80
C ALA A 323 10.40 -31.94 -13.22
N ARG A 324 10.16 -31.06 -12.27
CA ARG A 324 9.50 -29.77 -12.49
C ARG A 324 10.43 -28.64 -12.08
N MET A 325 10.47 -27.59 -12.88
CA MET A 325 10.98 -26.28 -12.49
C MET A 325 9.90 -25.24 -12.74
N SER A 326 9.54 -24.53 -11.69
CA SER A 326 8.58 -23.42 -11.75
C SER A 326 9.29 -22.12 -11.47
N PHE A 327 8.94 -21.07 -12.23
CA PHE A 327 9.46 -19.73 -12.05
C PHE A 327 8.32 -18.84 -11.56
N PHE A 328 8.60 -17.93 -10.60
CA PHE A 328 7.62 -16.98 -10.10
C PHE A 328 8.11 -15.56 -10.21
N ASP A 329 7.18 -14.67 -10.44
CA ASP A 329 7.42 -13.25 -10.59
C ASP A 329 7.74 -12.52 -9.27
N ASN A 330 7.64 -13.19 -8.11
CA ASN A 330 7.76 -12.58 -6.78
C ASN A 330 6.87 -11.34 -6.63
N TYR A 331 5.64 -11.41 -7.16
CA TYR A 331 4.67 -10.32 -7.22
C TYR A 331 5.12 -9.12 -8.07
N ASN A 332 6.03 -9.33 -9.02
CA ASN A 332 6.45 -8.33 -9.98
C ASN A 332 5.87 -8.67 -11.36
N LEU A 333 4.65 -8.19 -11.62
CA LEU A 333 3.91 -8.43 -12.87
C LEU A 333 4.71 -8.12 -14.15
N THR A 334 5.81 -7.37 -14.03
CA THR A 334 6.68 -7.11 -15.18
C THR A 334 7.47 -8.33 -15.61
N PHE A 335 7.51 -9.39 -14.81
CA PHE A 335 8.12 -10.66 -15.20
C PHE A 335 7.17 -11.62 -15.93
N GLU A 336 5.86 -11.41 -15.84
CA GLU A 336 4.85 -12.31 -16.41
C GLU A 336 5.18 -12.73 -17.85
N LEU A 337 5.25 -11.78 -18.77
CA LEU A 337 5.59 -12.04 -20.18
C LEU A 337 7.00 -12.63 -20.39
N TRP A 338 7.88 -12.39 -19.45
CA TRP A 338 9.27 -12.84 -19.52
C TRP A 338 9.42 -14.25 -19.04
N LEU A 339 8.73 -14.62 -17.99
CA LEU A 339 8.72 -15.99 -17.48
C LEU A 339 8.04 -16.91 -18.47
N ASP A 340 6.95 -16.46 -19.11
CA ASP A 340 6.31 -17.20 -20.20
C ASP A 340 7.30 -17.44 -21.34
N ARG A 341 8.00 -16.40 -21.78
CA ARG A 341 9.01 -16.54 -22.84
C ARG A 341 10.16 -17.45 -22.41
N LEU A 342 10.62 -17.37 -21.16
CA LEU A 342 11.64 -18.28 -20.61
C LEU A 342 11.16 -19.72 -20.72
N VAL A 343 9.95 -20.02 -20.28
CA VAL A 343 9.34 -21.36 -20.33
C VAL A 343 9.12 -21.83 -21.77
N ASP A 344 8.62 -20.97 -22.66
CA ASP A 344 8.34 -21.30 -24.05
C ASP A 344 9.60 -21.64 -24.84
N THR A 345 10.72 -21.02 -24.50
CA THR A 345 12.03 -21.27 -25.12
C THR A 345 12.75 -22.51 -24.60
N ALA A 346 12.17 -23.22 -23.62
CA ALA A 346 12.77 -24.45 -23.10
C ALA A 346 13.00 -25.49 -24.21
N PRO A 347 14.21 -26.05 -24.32
CA PRO A 347 14.57 -27.04 -25.35
C PRO A 347 13.63 -28.24 -25.39
N HIS A 348 13.23 -28.63 -26.59
CA HIS A 348 12.36 -29.80 -26.75
C HIS A 348 12.98 -31.08 -26.21
N SER A 349 14.31 -31.20 -26.21
CA SER A 349 15.04 -32.35 -25.63
C SER A 349 14.81 -32.55 -24.16
N LEU A 350 14.49 -31.48 -23.40
CA LEU A 350 14.22 -31.56 -21.97
C LEU A 350 12.78 -31.97 -21.66
N ARG A 351 11.85 -31.77 -22.58
CA ARG A 351 10.39 -31.93 -22.31
C ARG A 351 9.95 -33.39 -22.09
N SER A 352 10.79 -34.38 -22.39
CA SER A 352 10.56 -35.79 -22.00
C SER A 352 10.65 -36.01 -20.49
N ASP A 353 11.62 -35.35 -19.86
CA ASP A 353 12.00 -35.55 -18.46
C ASP A 353 11.66 -34.39 -17.54
N TRP A 354 11.30 -33.21 -18.11
CA TRP A 354 11.05 -31.97 -17.40
C TRP A 354 9.72 -31.33 -17.79
N SER A 355 9.07 -30.74 -16.81
CA SER A 355 7.96 -29.80 -16.96
C SER A 355 8.40 -28.42 -16.46
N PHE A 356 8.12 -27.36 -17.25
CA PHE A 356 8.46 -25.98 -16.91
C PHE A 356 7.18 -25.16 -16.83
N TYR A 357 7.07 -24.33 -15.79
CA TYR A 357 5.90 -23.47 -15.53
C TYR A 357 6.32 -22.04 -15.20
N SER A 358 5.58 -21.08 -15.70
CA SER A 358 5.51 -19.73 -15.17
C SER A 358 4.32 -19.62 -14.22
N ILE A 359 4.53 -19.04 -13.04
CA ILE A 359 3.52 -18.83 -12.01
C ILE A 359 3.44 -17.33 -11.75
N HIS A 360 2.24 -16.78 -11.92
CA HIS A 360 1.93 -15.36 -11.83
C HIS A 360 1.08 -15.03 -10.62
#